data_a5efafc83241437245470e8bee787c83
#
_entry.id   a5efafc83241437245470e8bee787c83
#
_cell.length_a   1.000
_cell.length_b   1.000
_cell.length_c   1.000
_cell.angle_alpha   90.00
_cell.angle_beta   90.00
_cell.angle_gamma   90.00
#
_symmetry.space_group_name_H-M   'P 1'
#
loop_
_entity.id
_entity.type
_entity.pdbx_description
1 polymer ?
#
loop_
_entity_poly.entity_id
_entity_poly.type
_entity_poly.pdbx_seq_one_letter_code
_entity_poly.pdbx_strand_id
1 'polypeptide(L)'
;ISEAVRRFHKRFPGVTVQVHVPESFIMVPMDAMLIEQVINNLLENAHFHSGSEKPIELKVRTENGVLYITIKDHGKGIDPKRLPTLFDGGGVNTNESGDSHKGMGIGLSICKTIINAHGGTIQAANHADGAMFTFTLPDWKEY
;
A
#
# COMPACT_ATOMS: atom_id res chain seq x y z
N ILE A 1 -0.80 1.25 12.06
CA ILE A 1 -1.89 0.96 11.11
C ILE A 1 -3.14 1.76 11.46
N SER A 2 -3.58 1.72 12.71
CA SER A 2 -4.79 2.44 13.11
C SER A 2 -4.72 3.93 12.79
N GLU A 3 -3.58 4.55 13.04
CA GLU A 3 -3.41 5.97 12.79
C GLU A 3 -3.44 6.29 11.29
N ALA A 4 -2.82 5.45 10.47
CA ALA A 4 -2.84 5.65 9.03
C ALA A 4 -4.24 5.53 8.47
N VAL A 5 -4.99 4.52 8.90
CA VAL A 5 -6.38 4.33 8.46
C VAL A 5 -7.25 5.49 8.93
N ARG A 6 -7.06 5.96 10.16
CA ARG A 6 -7.79 7.09 10.69
C ARG A 6 -7.58 8.35 9.85
N ARG A 7 -6.32 8.63 9.47
CA ARG A 7 -6.01 9.78 8.63
C ARG A 7 -6.60 9.66 7.25
N PHE A 8 -6.58 8.46 6.70
CA PHE A 8 -7.18 8.21 5.40
C PHE A 8 -8.69 8.46 5.43
N HIS A 9 -9.38 7.98 6.46
CA HIS A 9 -10.81 8.20 6.62
C HIS A 9 -11.16 9.68 6.76
N LYS A 10 -10.28 10.45 7.38
CA LYS A 10 -10.49 11.87 7.54
C LYS A 10 -10.48 12.59 6.21
N ARG A 11 -9.62 12.16 5.28
CA ARG A 11 -9.52 12.75 3.95
C ARG A 11 -10.57 12.20 2.99
N PHE A 12 -10.94 10.95 3.15
CA PHE A 12 -11.85 10.26 2.25
C PHE A 12 -12.95 9.55 3.05
N PRO A 13 -13.85 10.31 3.67
CA PRO A 13 -14.84 9.70 4.59
C PRO A 13 -15.83 8.75 3.93
N GLY A 14 -16.00 8.84 2.62
CA GLY A 14 -16.89 7.93 1.90
C GLY A 14 -16.28 6.60 1.54
N VAL A 15 -15.00 6.39 1.81
CA VAL A 15 -14.31 5.16 1.43
C VAL A 15 -14.18 4.27 2.66
N THR A 16 -14.59 3.01 2.52
CA THR A 16 -14.50 2.01 3.59
C THR A 16 -13.20 1.23 3.45
N VAL A 17 -12.49 1.08 4.55
CA VAL A 17 -11.30 0.23 4.62
C VAL A 17 -11.58 -0.88 5.62
N GLN A 18 -11.54 -2.12 5.16
CA GLN A 18 -11.67 -3.29 6.03
C GLN A 18 -10.28 -3.71 6.49
N VAL A 19 -10.08 -3.73 7.80
CA VAL A 19 -8.77 -4.03 8.39
C VAL A 19 -8.81 -5.41 9.04
N HIS A 20 -7.89 -6.28 8.64
CA HIS A 20 -7.74 -7.63 9.17
C HIS A 20 -6.35 -7.74 9.78
N VAL A 21 -6.28 -7.76 11.10
CA VAL A 21 -5.01 -7.81 11.83
C VAL A 21 -5.00 -9.00 12.77
N PRO A 22 -3.82 -9.52 13.13
CA PRO A 22 -3.73 -10.60 14.12
C PRO A 22 -4.26 -10.14 15.46
N GLU A 23 -4.74 -11.08 16.26
CA GLU A 23 -5.20 -10.78 17.61
C GLU A 23 -4.04 -10.50 18.56
N SER A 24 -2.88 -11.06 18.27
CA SER A 24 -1.69 -10.86 19.09
C SER A 24 -1.12 -9.46 18.94
N PHE A 25 -0.54 -8.95 20.01
CA PHE A 25 0.17 -7.67 19.95
C PHE A 25 1.54 -7.90 19.32
N ILE A 26 1.81 -7.22 18.19
CA ILE A 26 3.02 -7.41 17.42
C ILE A 26 3.85 -6.14 17.42
N MET A 27 5.14 -6.29 17.68
CA MET A 27 6.11 -5.21 17.62
C MET A 27 7.08 -5.43 16.47
N VAL A 28 7.34 -4.38 15.70
CA VAL A 28 8.27 -4.43 14.57
C VAL A 28 9.14 -3.18 14.63
N PRO A 29 10.47 -3.33 14.52
CA PRO A 29 11.32 -2.15 14.42
C PRO A 29 10.96 -1.36 13.17
N MET A 30 10.52 -0.12 13.35
CA MET A 30 10.14 0.71 12.22
C MET A 30 10.09 2.17 12.61
N ASP A 31 10.22 3.02 11.61
CA ASP A 31 9.87 4.42 11.76
C ASP A 31 8.37 4.56 11.51
N ALA A 32 7.62 4.80 12.57
CA ALA A 32 6.16 4.83 12.49
C ALA A 32 5.63 5.85 11.50
N MET A 33 6.25 7.03 11.43
CA MET A 33 5.79 8.07 10.50
C MET A 33 6.02 7.67 9.05
N LEU A 34 7.17 7.06 8.77
CA LEU A 34 7.48 6.62 7.41
C LEU A 34 6.59 5.46 6.98
N ILE A 35 6.34 4.52 7.87
CA ILE A 35 5.46 3.39 7.54
C ILE A 35 4.01 3.86 7.39
N GLU A 36 3.56 4.82 8.19
CA GLU A 36 2.24 5.42 7.97
C GLU A 36 2.16 6.08 6.60
N GLN A 37 3.22 6.73 6.15
CA GLN A 37 3.26 7.32 4.82
C GLN A 37 3.10 6.25 3.74
N VAL A 38 3.78 5.12 3.89
CA VAL A 38 3.63 4.00 2.95
C VAL A 38 2.18 3.53 2.90
N ILE A 39 1.59 3.29 4.06
CA ILE A 39 0.21 2.81 4.13
C ILE A 39 -0.76 3.81 3.50
N ASN A 40 -0.61 5.09 3.81
CA ASN A 40 -1.46 6.11 3.23
C ASN A 40 -1.30 6.21 1.72
N ASN A 41 -0.06 6.15 1.22
CA ASN A 41 0.17 6.17 -0.22
C ASN A 41 -0.50 5.00 -0.92
N LEU A 42 -0.43 3.81 -0.32
CA LEU A 42 -1.06 2.63 -0.91
C LEU A 42 -2.58 2.69 -0.83
N LEU A 43 -3.13 3.21 0.26
CA LEU A 43 -4.58 3.38 0.39
C LEU A 43 -5.10 4.41 -0.62
N GLU A 44 -4.41 5.53 -0.78
CA GLU A 44 -4.79 6.54 -1.76
C GLU A 44 -4.70 5.98 -3.18
N ASN A 45 -3.65 5.23 -3.45
CA ASN A 45 -3.49 4.57 -4.74
C ASN A 45 -4.67 3.62 -5.02
N ALA A 46 -5.04 2.83 -4.03
CA ALA A 46 -6.19 1.94 -4.15
C ALA A 46 -7.48 2.72 -4.41
N HIS A 47 -7.68 3.81 -3.69
CA HIS A 47 -8.86 4.65 -3.87
C HIS A 47 -8.94 5.24 -5.27
N PHE A 48 -7.84 5.83 -5.75
CA PHE A 48 -7.85 6.51 -7.04
C PHE A 48 -7.91 5.55 -8.23
N HIS A 49 -7.39 4.34 -8.09
CA HIS A 49 -7.38 3.37 -9.19
C HIS A 49 -8.57 2.44 -9.19
N SER A 50 -9.23 2.27 -8.06
CA SER A 50 -10.25 1.24 -8.02
C SER A 50 -11.49 1.62 -8.83
N GLY A 51 -11.96 2.83 -8.70
CA GLY A 51 -13.21 3.22 -9.34
C GLY A 51 -14.40 2.41 -8.85
N SER A 52 -14.23 1.65 -7.78
CA SER A 52 -15.24 0.75 -7.24
C SER A 52 -15.73 1.27 -5.90
N GLU A 53 -16.98 0.98 -5.57
CA GLU A 53 -17.53 1.30 -4.26
C GLU A 53 -17.24 0.23 -3.22
N LYS A 54 -16.66 -0.88 -3.64
CA LYS A 54 -16.31 -1.95 -2.72
C LYS A 54 -15.21 -1.50 -1.75
N PRO A 55 -15.22 -2.01 -0.52
CA PRO A 55 -14.20 -1.63 0.45
C PRO A 55 -12.79 -2.00 0.01
N ILE A 56 -11.84 -1.18 0.43
CA ILE A 56 -10.42 -1.51 0.32
C ILE A 56 -10.11 -2.45 1.48
N GLU A 57 -9.34 -3.49 1.23
CA GLU A 57 -8.95 -4.43 2.28
C GLU A 57 -7.50 -4.23 2.67
N LEU A 58 -7.26 -4.14 3.96
CA LEU A 58 -5.91 -4.06 4.52
C LEU A 58 -5.73 -5.27 5.44
N LYS A 59 -4.79 -6.14 5.10
CA LYS A 59 -4.51 -7.35 5.88
C LYS A 59 -3.10 -7.33 6.42
N VAL A 60 -2.95 -7.75 7.67
CA VAL A 60 -1.65 -7.94 8.29
C VAL A 60 -1.52 -9.40 8.70
N ARG A 61 -0.44 -10.04 8.31
CA ARG A 61 -0.13 -11.40 8.73
C ARG A 61 1.35 -11.53 9.04
N THR A 62 1.70 -12.57 9.74
CA THR A 62 3.09 -12.85 10.09
C THR A 62 3.45 -14.26 9.63
N GLU A 63 4.70 -14.42 9.21
CA GLU A 63 5.19 -15.72 8.78
C GLU A 63 6.72 -15.71 8.84
N ASN A 64 7.30 -16.68 9.53
CA ASN A 64 8.75 -16.87 9.61
C ASN A 64 9.53 -15.62 10.00
N GLY A 65 9.03 -14.86 10.99
CA GLY A 65 9.70 -13.66 11.47
C GLY A 65 9.51 -12.44 10.58
N VAL A 66 8.65 -12.52 9.58
CA VAL A 66 8.39 -11.42 8.66
C VAL A 66 6.92 -10.99 8.79
N LEU A 67 6.71 -9.70 8.85
CA LEU A 67 5.36 -9.11 8.85
C LEU A 67 4.99 -8.77 7.41
N TYR A 68 3.80 -9.21 6.99
CA TYR A 68 3.27 -8.92 5.65
C TYR A 68 2.05 -8.03 5.78
N ILE A 69 2.07 -6.92 5.06
CA ILE A 69 0.94 -6.00 5.01
C ILE A 69 0.47 -5.93 3.56
N THR A 70 -0.78 -6.28 3.33
CA THR A 70 -1.37 -6.34 2.00
C THR A 70 -2.54 -5.37 1.90
N ILE A 71 -2.58 -4.60 0.82
CA ILE A 71 -3.68 -3.69 0.53
C ILE A 71 -4.26 -4.09 -0.83
N LYS A 72 -5.54 -4.44 -0.82
CA LYS A 72 -6.27 -4.87 -2.02
C LYS A 72 -7.35 -3.89 -2.37
N ASP A 73 -7.45 -3.55 -3.64
CA ASP A 73 -8.63 -2.84 -4.15
C ASP A 73 -9.51 -3.80 -4.97
N HIS A 74 -10.64 -3.33 -5.43
CA HIS A 74 -11.58 -4.08 -6.23
C HIS A 74 -11.88 -3.34 -7.53
N GLY A 75 -10.84 -2.77 -8.12
CA GLY A 75 -10.96 -2.03 -9.36
C GLY A 75 -10.54 -2.85 -10.57
N LYS A 76 -10.09 -2.15 -11.58
CA LYS A 76 -9.73 -2.77 -12.85
C LYS A 76 -8.35 -3.43 -12.85
N GLY A 77 -7.58 -3.27 -11.78
CA GLY A 77 -6.24 -3.82 -11.72
C GLY A 77 -5.21 -2.92 -12.38
N ILE A 78 -3.99 -3.43 -12.47
CA ILE A 78 -2.84 -2.73 -13.01
C ILE A 78 -2.56 -3.29 -14.41
N ASP A 79 -2.25 -2.40 -15.36
CA ASP A 79 -1.80 -2.84 -16.68
C ASP A 79 -0.55 -3.71 -16.52
N PRO A 80 -0.55 -4.96 -17.00
CA PRO A 80 0.61 -5.83 -16.85
C PRO A 80 1.90 -5.24 -17.42
N LYS A 81 1.80 -4.36 -18.39
CA LYS A 81 2.97 -3.70 -18.96
C LYS A 81 3.63 -2.73 -17.99
N ARG A 82 2.88 -2.23 -17.03
CA ARG A 82 3.38 -1.27 -16.05
C ARG A 82 3.94 -1.94 -14.80
N LEU A 83 3.55 -3.17 -14.53
CA LEU A 83 3.99 -3.87 -13.32
C LEU A 83 5.50 -3.89 -13.12
N PRO A 84 6.32 -4.21 -14.14
CA PRO A 84 7.77 -4.29 -13.92
C PRO A 84 8.43 -2.99 -13.51
N THR A 85 7.85 -1.84 -13.87
CA THR A 85 8.45 -0.54 -13.60
C THR A 85 7.62 0.32 -12.65
N LEU A 86 6.63 -0.28 -12.02
CA LEU A 86 5.65 0.44 -11.24
C LEU A 86 6.26 1.27 -10.10
N PHE A 87 7.33 0.78 -9.50
CA PHE A 87 8.00 1.43 -8.37
C PHE A 87 9.22 2.25 -8.78
N ASP A 88 9.45 2.45 -10.06
CA ASP A 88 10.68 3.07 -10.54
C ASP A 88 10.63 4.60 -10.63
N GLY A 89 9.69 5.20 -9.94
CA GLY A 89 9.53 6.64 -9.98
C GLY A 89 8.71 7.06 -11.18
N GLY A 90 7.59 7.51 -11.00
CA GLY A 90 6.61 7.72 -12.03
C GLY A 90 6.81 8.89 -12.97
N GLY A 91 8.02 9.40 -13.06
CA GLY A 91 8.27 10.50 -13.97
C GLY A 91 8.20 10.14 -15.43
N VAL A 92 8.18 8.88 -15.72
CA VAL A 92 8.28 8.35 -17.07
C VAL A 92 7.26 8.91 -18.02
N ASN A 93 6.04 9.02 -17.60
CA ASN A 93 4.95 9.43 -18.47
C ASN A 93 4.28 10.70 -18.00
N THR A 94 5.07 11.65 -17.59
CA THR A 94 4.56 12.85 -16.98
C THR A 94 3.73 13.71 -17.91
N ASN A 95 3.93 13.59 -19.20
CA ASN A 95 3.18 14.37 -20.17
C ASN A 95 1.84 13.73 -20.52
N GLU A 96 1.55 12.62 -19.96
CA GLU A 96 0.26 12.00 -20.15
C GLU A 96 -0.77 12.63 -19.28
N SER A 97 -1.74 12.60 -19.12
CA SER A 97 -2.84 13.05 -18.32
C SER A 97 -2.64 14.37 -17.62
N GLY A 98 -1.53 14.57 -16.99
CA GLY A 98 -1.29 15.78 -16.25
C GLY A 98 -2.29 16.02 -15.11
N ASP A 99 -2.87 14.99 -14.59
CA ASP A 99 -3.93 15.10 -13.59
C ASP A 99 -3.55 14.47 -12.25
N SER A 100 -4.55 14.08 -11.49
CA SER A 100 -4.39 13.52 -10.17
C SER A 100 -3.53 12.27 -10.11
N HIS A 101 -3.34 11.59 -11.22
CA HIS A 101 -2.52 10.38 -11.24
C HIS A 101 -1.02 10.67 -11.34
N LYS A 102 -0.69 11.91 -11.59
CA LYS A 102 0.67 12.33 -11.80
C LYS A 102 1.59 12.02 -10.61
N GLY A 103 1.09 12.18 -9.40
CA GLY A 103 1.88 11.94 -8.21
C GLY A 103 2.00 10.49 -7.80
N MET A 104 1.27 9.59 -8.41
CA MET A 104 1.20 8.22 -7.93
C MET A 104 2.48 7.43 -8.12
N GLY A 105 3.13 7.59 -9.27
CA GLY A 105 4.39 6.92 -9.50
C GLY A 105 5.46 7.39 -8.53
N ILE A 106 5.45 8.67 -8.18
CA ILE A 106 6.37 9.22 -7.19
C ILE A 106 6.07 8.63 -5.81
N GLY A 107 4.79 8.54 -5.45
CA GLY A 107 4.38 7.95 -4.20
C GLY A 107 4.82 6.50 -4.07
N LEU A 108 4.70 5.73 -5.13
CA LEU A 108 5.09 4.32 -5.13
C LEU A 108 6.60 4.16 -5.02
N SER A 109 7.38 5.02 -5.70
CA SER A 109 8.84 4.95 -5.58
C SER A 109 9.30 5.34 -4.17
N ILE A 110 8.64 6.28 -3.53
CA ILE A 110 8.90 6.64 -2.14
C ILE A 110 8.61 5.44 -1.23
N CYS A 111 7.50 4.75 -1.45
CA CYS A 111 7.17 3.56 -0.68
C CYS A 111 8.29 2.52 -0.78
N LYS A 112 8.77 2.26 -1.98
CA LYS A 112 9.86 1.30 -2.17
C LYS A 112 11.11 1.73 -1.43
N THR A 113 11.47 3.00 -1.50
CA THR A 113 12.64 3.52 -0.80
C THR A 113 12.51 3.34 0.71
N ILE A 114 11.36 3.67 1.26
CA ILE A 114 11.11 3.52 2.70
C ILE A 114 11.20 2.05 3.11
N ILE A 115 10.53 1.18 2.38
CA ILE A 115 10.48 -0.24 2.74
C ILE A 115 11.86 -0.88 2.59
N ASN A 116 12.60 -0.55 1.54
CA ASN A 116 13.96 -1.05 1.38
C ASN A 116 14.87 -0.59 2.52
N ALA A 117 14.71 0.65 2.98
CA ALA A 117 15.48 1.18 4.10
C ALA A 117 15.17 0.44 5.41
N HIS A 118 13.99 -0.16 5.51
CA HIS A 118 13.59 -0.97 6.65
C HIS A 118 13.98 -2.44 6.51
N GLY A 119 14.68 -2.80 5.44
CA GLY A 119 15.07 -4.18 5.19
C GLY A 119 13.96 -5.06 4.63
N GLY A 120 12.87 -4.46 4.20
CA GLY A 120 11.73 -5.20 3.66
C GLY A 120 11.67 -5.17 2.14
N THR A 121 10.56 -5.68 1.63
CA THR A 121 10.28 -5.70 0.19
C THR A 121 8.89 -5.16 -0.07
N ILE A 122 8.65 -4.66 -1.28
CA ILE A 122 7.32 -4.24 -1.72
C ILE A 122 7.06 -4.77 -3.12
N GLN A 123 5.85 -5.26 -3.34
CA GLN A 123 5.44 -5.86 -4.60
C GLN A 123 4.02 -5.47 -4.93
N ALA A 124 3.71 -5.50 -6.21
CA ALA A 124 2.36 -5.30 -6.71
C ALA A 124 1.98 -6.45 -7.62
N ALA A 125 0.71 -6.80 -7.61
CA ALA A 125 0.18 -7.86 -8.47
C ALA A 125 -1.31 -7.59 -8.72
N ASN A 126 -1.85 -8.25 -9.73
CA ASN A 126 -3.29 -8.29 -9.93
C ASN A 126 -3.87 -9.52 -9.23
N HIS A 127 -5.08 -9.37 -8.72
CA HIS A 127 -5.86 -10.52 -8.28
C HIS A 127 -7.16 -10.56 -9.08
N ALA A 128 -8.03 -11.50 -8.77
CA ALA A 128 -9.24 -11.70 -9.58
C ALA A 128 -10.10 -10.44 -9.73
N ASP A 129 -10.13 -9.60 -8.70
CA ASP A 129 -11.03 -8.46 -8.64
C ASP A 129 -10.35 -7.10 -8.62
N GLY A 130 -9.05 -7.02 -8.89
CA GLY A 130 -8.37 -5.73 -8.87
C GLY A 130 -6.87 -5.84 -8.64
N ALA A 131 -6.29 -4.86 -7.97
CA ALA A 131 -4.86 -4.80 -7.69
C ALA A 131 -4.56 -5.07 -6.24
N MET A 132 -3.36 -5.55 -5.99
CA MET A 132 -2.90 -5.89 -4.65
C MET A 132 -1.46 -5.42 -4.47
N PHE A 133 -1.20 -4.72 -3.37
CA PHE A 133 0.14 -4.30 -2.99
C PHE A 133 0.50 -4.99 -1.68
N THR A 134 1.68 -5.57 -1.62
CA THR A 134 2.17 -6.24 -0.41
C THR A 134 3.54 -5.72 -0.07
N PHE A 135 3.74 -5.28 1.17
CA PHE A 135 5.07 -4.99 1.65
C PHE A 135 5.38 -5.78 2.91
N THR A 136 6.65 -5.96 3.18
CA THR A 136 7.13 -6.77 4.29
C THR A 136 8.02 -5.95 5.20
N LEU A 137 8.01 -6.31 6.48
CA LEU A 137 8.91 -5.75 7.47
C LEU A 137 9.50 -6.92 8.26
N PRO A 138 10.86 -6.98 8.37
CA PRO A 138 11.51 -8.08 9.09
C PRO A 138 11.48 -7.86 10.60
N ASP A 139 11.88 -8.91 11.32
CA ASP A 139 12.16 -8.85 12.75
C ASP A 139 10.95 -8.50 13.64
N TRP A 140 9.76 -8.92 13.25
CA TRP A 140 8.60 -8.75 14.12
C TRP A 140 8.71 -9.62 15.37
N LYS A 141 8.10 -9.14 16.46
CA LYS A 141 8.05 -9.87 17.72
C LYS A 141 6.62 -9.84 18.26
N GLU A 142 6.21 -10.95 18.84
CA GLU A 142 4.90 -11.07 19.46
C GLU A 142 5.00 -10.87 20.96
N TYR A 143 4.07 -10.13 21.51
CA TYR A 143 3.98 -9.88 22.94
C TYR A 143 2.62 -10.30 23.49
#